data_6751bd63800db927b1ddda1e9574dce6
#
_entry.id   6751bd63800db927b1ddda1e9574dce6
#
_cell.length_a   1.000
_cell.length_b   1.000
_cell.length_c   1.000
_cell.angle_alpha   90.00
_cell.angle_beta   90.00
_cell.angle_gamma   90.00
#
_symmetry.space_group_name_H-M   'P 1'
#
loop_
_entity.id
_entity.type
_entity.pdbx_description
1 polymer ?
#
loop_
_entity_poly.entity_id
_entity_poly.type
_entity_poly.pdbx_seq_one_letter_code
_entity_poly.pdbx_strand_id
1 'polypeptide(L)'
;FFFWGDDPEEKRLEIVAEALQGYTARAVDSAVPLQPRRDTPRQVEVPYAATDGQKTALFTVNWLLGERGDVHQALLMEMLEHILEGLPGSPLRKALISSGLGEDTTGCGLETDLRQMYYSTGLKGVDPRKVQDAEMLIFETLADLAEDGIDPAAVEAAVNSVEFSYRENNSGRFPRGLSAMIQALSTWLYDGDPLAPLAWEGPLADIKARLAAGEKVFENAIRDHFLNNEHRATVVLLPDARLAKAREDREAARLAAVYEACSDAERQELVEA
;
A
#
# COMPACT_ATOMS: atom_id res chain seq x y z
N PHE A 1 15.46 12.55 14.20
CA PHE A 1 15.84 11.66 15.30
C PHE A 1 14.61 11.17 16.03
N PHE A 2 14.57 9.90 16.37
CA PHE A 2 13.50 9.25 17.12
C PHE A 2 14.14 8.47 18.28
N PHE A 3 13.61 8.62 19.48
CA PHE A 3 14.06 7.89 20.67
C PHE A 3 12.87 7.15 21.27
N TRP A 4 13.11 5.92 21.67
CA TRP A 4 12.13 5.08 22.34
C TRP A 4 12.77 4.43 23.58
N GLY A 5 12.19 4.61 24.74
CA GLY A 5 12.68 4.07 25.98
C GLY A 5 12.74 5.12 27.09
N ASP A 6 13.36 4.75 28.18
CA ASP A 6 13.40 5.51 29.44
C ASP A 6 14.80 6.14 29.69
N ASP A 7 15.45 6.60 28.60
CA ASP A 7 16.76 7.25 28.75
C ASP A 7 16.59 8.72 29.15
N PRO A 8 17.60 9.30 29.88
CA PRO A 8 17.60 10.72 30.22
C PRO A 8 17.58 11.61 28.97
N GLU A 9 16.78 12.69 29.01
CA GLU A 9 16.65 13.63 27.88
C GLU A 9 17.99 14.30 27.52
N GLU A 10 18.83 14.62 28.52
CA GLU A 10 20.14 15.21 28.33
C GLU A 10 21.02 14.32 27.45
N LYS A 11 21.02 13.01 27.71
CA LYS A 11 21.78 12.05 26.91
C LYS A 11 21.30 11.96 25.47
N ARG A 12 19.99 12.06 25.24
CA ARG A 12 19.42 12.13 23.87
C ARG A 12 19.89 13.36 23.13
N LEU A 13 19.89 14.53 23.81
CA LEU A 13 20.36 15.79 23.23
C LEU A 13 21.87 15.74 22.93
N GLU A 14 22.68 15.13 23.79
CA GLU A 14 24.11 14.92 23.56
C GLU A 14 24.36 14.09 22.27
N ILE A 15 23.63 12.97 22.12
CA ILE A 15 23.74 12.11 20.92
C ILE A 15 23.34 12.87 19.66
N VAL A 16 22.25 13.66 19.71
CA VAL A 16 21.84 14.50 18.58
C VAL A 16 22.86 15.56 18.26
N ALA A 17 23.39 16.24 19.27
CA ALA A 17 24.41 17.27 19.09
C ALA A 17 25.69 16.70 18.47
N GLU A 18 26.16 15.52 18.94
CA GLU A 18 27.30 14.81 18.39
C GLU A 18 27.05 14.41 16.91
N ALA A 19 25.89 13.83 16.62
CA ALA A 19 25.54 13.39 15.25
C ALA A 19 25.43 14.58 14.26
N LEU A 20 25.07 15.77 14.75
CA LEU A 20 24.95 16.97 13.93
C LEU A 20 26.25 17.81 13.84
N GLN A 21 27.32 17.42 14.55
CA GLN A 21 28.62 18.08 14.41
C GLN A 21 29.09 18.01 12.95
N GLY A 22 29.44 19.12 12.37
CA GLY A 22 29.89 19.19 10.98
C GLY A 22 28.78 19.39 9.95
N TYR A 23 27.52 19.40 10.35
CA TYR A 23 26.43 19.82 9.49
C TYR A 23 26.11 21.29 9.69
N THR A 24 25.89 22.00 8.61
CA THR A 24 25.37 23.38 8.63
C THR A 24 23.93 23.39 8.12
N ALA A 25 23.07 24.18 8.76
CA ALA A 25 21.72 24.37 8.31
C ALA A 25 21.69 24.95 6.90
N ARG A 26 20.93 24.33 6.00
CA ARG A 26 20.64 24.87 4.67
C ARG A 26 19.18 24.60 4.34
N ALA A 27 18.56 25.50 3.59
CA ALA A 27 17.23 25.25 3.07
C ALA A 27 17.29 24.16 1.99
N VAL A 28 16.49 23.11 2.18
CA VAL A 28 16.32 22.02 1.21
C VAL A 28 14.82 21.91 0.95
N ASP A 29 14.42 22.01 -0.31
CA ASP A 29 13.06 21.66 -0.70
C ASP A 29 12.99 20.13 -0.86
N SER A 30 12.38 19.50 0.12
CA SER A 30 12.14 18.04 0.15
C SER A 30 10.65 17.73 0.12
N ALA A 31 9.78 18.70 -0.19
CA ALA A 31 8.34 18.51 -0.22
C ALA A 31 7.94 17.46 -1.26
N VAL A 32 7.17 16.46 -0.84
CA VAL A 32 6.55 15.49 -1.74
C VAL A 32 5.17 16.02 -2.13
N PRO A 33 4.93 16.40 -3.39
CA PRO A 33 3.63 16.91 -3.81
C PRO A 33 2.57 15.81 -3.77
N LEU A 34 1.31 16.22 -3.57
CA LEU A 34 0.19 15.32 -3.76
C LEU A 34 0.05 14.94 -5.24
N GLN A 35 -0.34 13.69 -5.49
CA GLN A 35 -0.73 13.27 -6.83
C GLN A 35 -1.94 14.09 -7.27
N PRO A 36 -1.88 14.80 -8.41
CA PRO A 36 -3.02 15.55 -8.93
C PRO A 36 -4.22 14.63 -9.13
N ARG A 37 -5.39 15.08 -8.67
CA ARG A 37 -6.63 14.31 -8.79
C ARG A 37 -6.95 14.06 -10.26
N ARG A 38 -7.42 12.86 -10.55
CA ARG A 38 -7.96 12.47 -11.86
C ARG A 38 -9.47 12.39 -11.75
N ASP A 39 -10.13 12.84 -12.80
CA ASP A 39 -11.59 12.85 -12.91
C ASP A 39 -12.10 11.70 -13.80
N THR A 40 -11.19 10.81 -14.23
CA THR A 40 -11.52 9.62 -15.03
C THR A 40 -10.58 8.48 -14.68
N PRO A 41 -11.09 7.25 -14.62
CA PRO A 41 -10.30 6.05 -14.44
C PRO A 41 -9.25 5.88 -15.54
N ARG A 42 -8.16 5.22 -15.21
CA ARG A 42 -7.10 4.92 -16.17
C ARG A 42 -6.89 3.41 -16.27
N GLN A 43 -6.70 2.93 -17.51
CA GLN A 43 -6.19 1.59 -17.76
C GLN A 43 -4.76 1.67 -18.26
N VAL A 44 -3.90 0.81 -17.74
CA VAL A 44 -2.47 0.74 -18.09
C VAL A 44 -2.10 -0.71 -18.34
N GLU A 45 -1.60 -1.02 -19.52
CA GLU A 45 -1.06 -2.33 -19.87
C GLU A 45 0.45 -2.28 -19.91
N VAL A 46 1.10 -3.22 -19.22
CA VAL A 46 2.57 -3.30 -19.13
C VAL A 46 3.01 -4.74 -19.41
N PRO A 47 3.97 -4.97 -20.31
CA PRO A 47 4.50 -6.30 -20.50
C PRO A 47 5.40 -6.72 -19.33
N TYR A 48 5.28 -7.98 -18.88
CA TYR A 48 6.23 -8.59 -17.96
C TYR A 48 6.98 -9.75 -18.61
N ALA A 49 8.20 -10.03 -18.11
CA ALA A 49 9.03 -11.11 -18.60
C ALA A 49 8.42 -12.46 -18.17
N ALA A 50 7.73 -13.11 -19.09
CA ALA A 50 7.10 -14.40 -18.86
C ALA A 50 8.10 -15.54 -19.08
N THR A 51 7.98 -16.60 -18.28
CA THR A 51 8.68 -17.87 -18.54
C THR A 51 8.02 -18.63 -19.70
N ASP A 52 8.77 -19.58 -20.29
CA ASP A 52 8.24 -20.38 -21.40
C ASP A 52 6.93 -21.07 -21.01
N GLY A 53 5.91 -20.85 -21.83
CA GLY A 53 4.57 -21.42 -21.63
C GLY A 53 3.63 -20.61 -20.76
N GLN A 54 4.09 -19.58 -20.06
CA GLN A 54 3.24 -18.69 -19.28
C GLN A 54 2.44 -17.76 -20.18
N LYS A 55 1.11 -17.83 -20.12
CA LYS A 55 0.18 -17.07 -20.99
C LYS A 55 -0.84 -16.27 -20.21
N THR A 56 -0.73 -16.26 -18.87
CA THR A 56 -1.70 -15.61 -18.00
C THR A 56 -1.29 -14.20 -17.67
N ALA A 57 -2.27 -13.33 -17.49
CA ALA A 57 -2.09 -11.97 -17.03
C ALA A 57 -2.14 -11.88 -15.48
N LEU A 58 -1.68 -10.76 -14.98
CA LEU A 58 -1.93 -10.29 -13.64
C LEU A 58 -2.54 -8.90 -13.75
N PHE A 59 -3.59 -8.62 -12.98
CA PHE A 59 -4.15 -7.27 -12.96
C PHE A 59 -4.48 -6.83 -11.54
N THR A 60 -4.45 -5.53 -11.33
CA THR A 60 -4.91 -4.88 -10.11
C THR A 60 -5.75 -3.66 -10.43
N VAL A 61 -6.79 -3.44 -9.65
CA VAL A 61 -7.49 -2.16 -9.57
C VAL A 61 -6.91 -1.41 -8.36
N ASN A 62 -6.52 -0.17 -8.58
CA ASN A 62 -5.82 0.64 -7.60
C ASN A 62 -6.56 1.97 -7.42
N TRP A 63 -7.01 2.26 -6.20
CA TRP A 63 -7.68 3.52 -5.85
C TRP A 63 -6.75 4.38 -5.02
N LEU A 64 -6.54 5.63 -5.43
CA LEU A 64 -5.88 6.61 -4.59
C LEU A 64 -6.89 7.16 -3.58
N LEU A 65 -6.50 7.13 -2.32
CA LEU A 65 -7.33 7.55 -1.18
C LEU A 65 -6.87 8.91 -0.65
N GLY A 66 -7.31 9.28 0.54
CA GLY A 66 -6.90 10.49 1.23
C GLY A 66 -5.47 10.47 1.75
N GLU A 67 -5.06 11.56 2.40
CA GLU A 67 -3.73 11.64 3.01
C GLU A 67 -3.69 10.81 4.31
N ARG A 68 -2.55 10.19 4.59
CA ARG A 68 -2.33 9.41 5.82
C ARG A 68 -2.51 10.23 7.10
N GLY A 69 -2.38 11.55 7.01
CA GLY A 69 -2.64 12.48 8.11
C GLY A 69 -4.08 12.48 8.62
N ASP A 70 -5.05 12.04 7.82
CA ASP A 70 -6.41 11.76 8.29
C ASP A 70 -6.46 10.39 8.99
N VAL A 71 -6.17 10.40 10.28
CA VAL A 71 -6.10 9.18 11.11
C VAL A 71 -7.45 8.46 11.20
N HIS A 72 -8.56 9.23 11.17
CA HIS A 72 -9.90 8.64 11.18
C HIS A 72 -10.16 7.86 9.90
N GLN A 73 -9.86 8.45 8.74
CA GLN A 73 -10.00 7.76 7.45
C GLN A 73 -9.07 6.54 7.37
N ALA A 74 -7.83 6.67 7.83
CA ALA A 74 -6.88 5.58 7.82
C ALA A 74 -7.37 4.37 8.62
N LEU A 75 -7.83 4.58 9.85
CA LEU A 75 -8.36 3.52 10.70
C LEU A 75 -9.65 2.90 10.11
N LEU A 76 -10.52 3.73 9.55
CA LEU A 76 -11.73 3.27 8.86
C LEU A 76 -11.37 2.35 7.69
N MET A 77 -10.38 2.73 6.89
CA MET A 77 -9.96 1.94 5.74
C MET A 77 -9.23 0.65 6.15
N GLU A 78 -8.48 0.63 7.25
CA GLU A 78 -7.88 -0.59 7.80
C GLU A 78 -8.95 -1.61 8.23
N MET A 79 -10.01 -1.14 8.89
CA MET A 79 -11.13 -2.00 9.25
C MET A 79 -11.87 -2.50 8.01
N LEU A 80 -12.08 -1.63 7.03
CA LEU A 80 -12.75 -2.00 5.78
C LEU A 80 -11.93 -3.03 4.98
N GLU A 81 -10.60 -2.86 4.90
CA GLU A 81 -9.72 -3.87 4.30
C GLU A 81 -9.87 -5.23 4.99
N HIS A 82 -9.88 -5.23 6.33
CA HIS A 82 -10.07 -6.47 7.09
C HIS A 82 -11.41 -7.15 6.78
N ILE A 83 -12.48 -6.38 6.60
CA ILE A 83 -13.79 -6.88 6.17
C ILE A 83 -13.70 -7.46 4.76
N LEU A 84 -13.10 -6.74 3.82
CA LEU A 84 -13.12 -7.10 2.40
C LEU A 84 -12.22 -8.29 2.06
N GLU A 85 -11.00 -8.34 2.63
CA GLU A 85 -9.95 -9.28 2.23
C GLU A 85 -9.14 -9.89 3.38
N GLY A 86 -9.30 -9.41 4.62
CA GLY A 86 -8.45 -9.77 5.77
C GLY A 86 -8.52 -11.25 6.17
N LEU A 87 -9.61 -11.94 5.87
CA LEU A 87 -9.81 -13.37 6.18
C LEU A 87 -10.12 -14.17 4.92
N PRO A 88 -9.87 -15.50 4.90
CA PRO A 88 -10.26 -16.35 3.76
C PRO A 88 -11.75 -16.31 3.42
N GLY A 89 -12.61 -16.03 4.41
CA GLY A 89 -14.05 -15.88 4.26
C GLY A 89 -14.52 -14.48 3.93
N SER A 90 -13.63 -13.51 3.89
CA SER A 90 -13.95 -12.12 3.54
C SER A 90 -14.57 -12.00 2.14
N PRO A 91 -15.63 -11.20 1.96
CA PRO A 91 -16.49 -11.29 0.80
C PRO A 91 -15.78 -11.05 -0.54
N LEU A 92 -14.95 -10.02 -0.63
CA LEU A 92 -14.23 -9.72 -1.86
C LEU A 92 -13.20 -10.81 -2.19
N ARG A 93 -12.40 -11.20 -1.21
CA ARG A 93 -11.43 -12.30 -1.37
C ARG A 93 -12.12 -13.60 -1.79
N LYS A 94 -13.24 -13.95 -1.13
CA LYS A 94 -14.02 -15.16 -1.44
C LYS A 94 -14.58 -15.09 -2.86
N ALA A 95 -15.16 -13.96 -3.28
CA ALA A 95 -15.68 -13.78 -4.62
C ALA A 95 -14.57 -14.00 -5.67
N LEU A 96 -13.41 -13.35 -5.48
CA LEU A 96 -12.27 -13.48 -6.40
C LEU A 96 -11.76 -14.91 -6.50
N ILE A 97 -11.50 -15.58 -5.38
CA ILE A 97 -10.99 -16.97 -5.36
C ILE A 97 -12.01 -17.95 -5.92
N SER A 98 -13.29 -17.80 -5.59
CA SER A 98 -14.35 -18.72 -6.02
C SER A 98 -14.78 -18.52 -7.47
N SER A 99 -14.40 -17.41 -8.11
CA SER A 99 -14.76 -17.10 -9.49
C SER A 99 -14.15 -18.06 -10.52
N GLY A 100 -13.01 -18.65 -10.22
CA GLY A 100 -12.22 -19.43 -11.18
C GLY A 100 -11.66 -18.59 -12.35
N LEU A 101 -11.66 -17.25 -12.25
CA LEU A 101 -11.13 -16.35 -13.28
C LEU A 101 -9.60 -16.23 -13.22
N GLY A 102 -9.01 -16.50 -12.07
CA GLY A 102 -7.57 -16.47 -11.82
C GLY A 102 -7.12 -17.58 -10.90
N GLU A 103 -5.81 -17.64 -10.64
CA GLU A 103 -5.18 -18.64 -9.78
C GLU A 103 -5.16 -18.22 -8.32
N ASP A 104 -5.02 -16.91 -8.06
CA ASP A 104 -4.95 -16.37 -6.70
C ASP A 104 -5.17 -14.85 -6.72
N THR A 105 -5.48 -14.26 -5.55
CA THR A 105 -5.58 -12.81 -5.39
C THR A 105 -4.20 -12.15 -5.50
N THR A 106 -4.19 -10.89 -5.86
CA THR A 106 -3.01 -10.03 -5.90
C THR A 106 -3.38 -8.60 -5.53
N GLY A 107 -2.39 -7.76 -5.30
CA GLY A 107 -2.55 -6.43 -4.74
C GLY A 107 -1.90 -6.39 -3.37
N CYS A 108 -1.71 -5.20 -2.82
CA CYS A 108 -1.15 -5.00 -1.48
C CYS A 108 -2.23 -4.77 -0.40
N GLY A 109 -3.52 -4.78 -0.76
CA GLY A 109 -4.56 -4.30 0.14
C GLY A 109 -4.42 -2.78 0.33
N LEU A 110 -4.58 -2.34 1.57
CA LEU A 110 -4.41 -0.95 1.96
C LEU A 110 -2.93 -0.62 2.23
N GLU A 111 -2.41 0.39 1.54
CA GLU A 111 -1.07 0.93 1.76
C GLU A 111 -1.18 2.28 2.47
N THR A 112 -0.55 2.37 3.65
CA THR A 112 -0.63 3.54 4.54
C THR A 112 0.71 4.23 4.80
N ASP A 113 1.81 3.70 4.28
CA ASP A 113 3.15 4.24 4.54
C ASP A 113 3.51 5.45 3.67
N LEU A 114 2.70 5.72 2.64
CA LEU A 114 2.87 6.86 1.76
C LEU A 114 2.07 8.08 2.23
N ARG A 115 2.44 9.26 1.73
CA ARG A 115 1.69 10.50 2.00
C ARG A 115 0.20 10.38 1.67
N GLN A 116 -0.12 9.82 0.51
CA GLN A 116 -1.49 9.46 0.13
C GLN A 116 -1.62 7.94 0.18
N MET A 117 -2.60 7.48 0.93
CA MET A 117 -2.94 6.07 0.99
C MET A 117 -3.48 5.59 -0.35
N TYR A 118 -3.33 4.32 -0.65
CA TYR A 118 -4.02 3.68 -1.76
C TYR A 118 -4.46 2.27 -1.40
N TYR A 119 -5.47 1.79 -2.09
CA TYR A 119 -5.93 0.41 -1.97
C TYR A 119 -5.74 -0.30 -3.30
N SER A 120 -5.29 -1.56 -3.25
CA SER A 120 -4.98 -2.35 -4.43
C SER A 120 -5.47 -3.78 -4.27
N THR A 121 -6.33 -4.23 -5.17
CA THR A 121 -6.78 -5.63 -5.24
C THR A 121 -6.90 -6.11 -6.67
N GLY A 122 -6.85 -7.41 -6.88
CA GLY A 122 -6.95 -8.02 -8.21
C GLY A 122 -6.67 -9.52 -8.21
N LEU A 123 -6.36 -10.06 -9.36
CA LEU A 123 -6.05 -11.47 -9.58
C LEU A 123 -4.76 -11.67 -10.38
N LYS A 124 -4.03 -12.73 -10.05
CA LYS A 124 -2.94 -13.27 -10.88
C LYS A 124 -3.39 -14.58 -11.54
N GLY A 125 -2.74 -14.95 -12.63
CA GLY A 125 -3.06 -16.17 -13.36
C GLY A 125 -4.34 -16.07 -14.20
N VAL A 126 -4.72 -14.86 -14.62
CA VAL A 126 -5.95 -14.58 -15.37
C VAL A 126 -5.71 -14.74 -16.88
N ASP A 127 -6.67 -15.34 -17.62
CA ASP A 127 -6.66 -15.26 -19.09
C ASP A 127 -6.76 -13.78 -19.49
N PRO A 128 -5.83 -13.25 -20.31
CA PRO A 128 -5.85 -11.84 -20.73
C PRO A 128 -7.19 -11.36 -21.27
N ARG A 129 -7.99 -12.27 -21.87
CA ARG A 129 -9.31 -11.97 -22.41
C ARG A 129 -10.41 -11.85 -21.35
N LYS A 130 -10.14 -12.31 -20.12
CA LYS A 130 -11.08 -12.33 -19.00
C LYS A 130 -10.73 -11.28 -17.91
N VAL A 131 -9.76 -10.44 -18.15
CA VAL A 131 -9.38 -9.39 -17.18
C VAL A 131 -10.55 -8.46 -16.91
N GLN A 132 -11.32 -8.10 -17.94
CA GLN A 132 -12.49 -7.24 -17.78
C GLN A 132 -13.61 -7.90 -16.97
N ASP A 133 -13.84 -9.21 -17.15
CA ASP A 133 -14.82 -9.97 -16.35
C ASP A 133 -14.41 -9.99 -14.88
N ALA A 134 -13.11 -10.16 -14.62
CA ALA A 134 -12.57 -10.16 -13.26
C ALA A 134 -12.60 -8.77 -12.61
N GLU A 135 -12.37 -7.71 -13.37
CA GLU A 135 -12.56 -6.33 -12.91
C GLU A 135 -14.02 -6.05 -12.58
N MET A 136 -14.96 -6.44 -13.44
CA MET A 136 -16.39 -6.30 -13.18
C MET A 136 -16.80 -7.01 -11.89
N LEU A 137 -16.31 -8.23 -11.64
CA LEU A 137 -16.60 -8.96 -10.41
C LEU A 137 -16.20 -8.19 -9.15
N ILE A 138 -15.06 -7.46 -9.17
CA ILE A 138 -14.65 -6.61 -8.05
C ILE A 138 -15.72 -5.53 -7.80
N PHE A 139 -16.11 -4.80 -8.85
CA PHE A 139 -17.08 -3.72 -8.72
C PHE A 139 -18.48 -4.21 -8.36
N GLU A 140 -18.94 -5.32 -8.92
CA GLU A 140 -20.21 -5.95 -8.56
C GLU A 140 -20.22 -6.37 -7.09
N THR A 141 -19.16 -7.03 -6.61
CA THR A 141 -19.05 -7.42 -5.20
C THR A 141 -19.08 -6.21 -4.27
N LEU A 142 -18.35 -5.14 -4.62
CA LEU A 142 -18.35 -3.91 -3.82
C LEU A 142 -19.74 -3.21 -3.86
N ALA A 143 -20.42 -3.23 -5.00
CA ALA A 143 -21.77 -2.66 -5.12
C ALA A 143 -22.80 -3.45 -4.30
N ASP A 144 -22.77 -4.77 -4.36
CA ASP A 144 -23.65 -5.64 -3.56
C ASP A 144 -23.45 -5.38 -2.06
N LEU A 145 -22.20 -5.31 -1.59
CA LEU A 145 -21.90 -4.99 -0.18
C LEU A 145 -22.40 -3.61 0.23
N ALA A 146 -22.26 -2.63 -0.65
CA ALA A 146 -22.72 -1.28 -0.37
C ALA A 146 -24.27 -1.16 -0.36
N GLU A 147 -24.98 -1.92 -1.19
CA GLU A 147 -26.45 -1.88 -1.33
C GLU A 147 -27.14 -2.77 -0.31
N ASP A 148 -26.79 -4.06 -0.29
CA ASP A 148 -27.44 -5.09 0.54
C ASP A 148 -26.97 -5.04 1.99
N GLY A 149 -25.78 -4.47 2.24
CA GLY A 149 -25.16 -4.37 3.55
C GLY A 149 -24.11 -5.46 3.82
N ILE A 150 -23.32 -5.21 4.85
CA ILE A 150 -22.27 -6.11 5.31
C ILE A 150 -22.80 -6.92 6.50
N ASP A 151 -22.43 -8.20 6.58
CA ASP A 151 -22.77 -9.05 7.72
C ASP A 151 -22.30 -8.39 9.05
N PRO A 152 -23.22 -8.08 9.98
CA PRO A 152 -22.87 -7.46 11.25
C PRO A 152 -21.82 -8.24 12.04
N ALA A 153 -21.80 -9.57 11.93
CA ALA A 153 -20.79 -10.39 12.60
C ALA A 153 -19.39 -10.19 11.97
N ALA A 154 -19.30 -9.99 10.67
CA ALA A 154 -18.03 -9.66 10.00
C ALA A 154 -17.55 -8.26 10.39
N VAL A 155 -18.45 -7.29 10.51
CA VAL A 155 -18.15 -5.93 10.98
C VAL A 155 -17.59 -5.97 12.43
N GLU A 156 -18.31 -6.65 13.34
CA GLU A 156 -17.87 -6.81 14.73
C GLU A 156 -16.51 -7.49 14.82
N ALA A 157 -16.29 -8.55 14.08
CA ALA A 157 -15.03 -9.28 14.05
C ALA A 157 -13.87 -8.39 13.56
N ALA A 158 -14.08 -7.60 12.51
CA ALA A 158 -13.07 -6.69 11.98
C ALA A 158 -12.71 -5.59 12.98
N VAL A 159 -13.70 -4.92 13.54
CA VAL A 159 -13.51 -3.87 14.55
C VAL A 159 -12.74 -4.42 15.75
N ASN A 160 -13.14 -5.59 16.26
CA ASN A 160 -12.47 -6.21 17.41
C ASN A 160 -11.04 -6.64 17.07
N SER A 161 -10.80 -7.19 15.88
CA SER A 161 -9.46 -7.63 15.44
C SER A 161 -8.50 -6.45 15.31
N VAL A 162 -8.94 -5.37 14.68
CA VAL A 162 -8.13 -4.16 14.52
C VAL A 162 -7.87 -3.50 15.87
N GLU A 163 -8.90 -3.34 16.72
CA GLU A 163 -8.73 -2.81 18.08
C GLU A 163 -7.74 -3.65 18.88
N PHE A 164 -7.87 -4.98 18.84
CA PHE A 164 -6.97 -5.89 19.56
C PHE A 164 -5.52 -5.71 19.09
N SER A 165 -5.30 -5.62 17.77
CA SER A 165 -3.99 -5.37 17.18
C SER A 165 -3.34 -4.09 17.72
N TYR A 166 -4.10 -2.99 17.77
CA TYR A 166 -3.62 -1.72 18.30
C TYR A 166 -3.34 -1.76 19.81
N ARG A 167 -4.20 -2.43 20.60
CA ARG A 167 -4.01 -2.56 22.08
C ARG A 167 -2.84 -3.45 22.44
N GLU A 168 -2.68 -4.59 21.77
CA GLU A 168 -1.57 -5.49 22.03
C GLU A 168 -0.23 -4.91 21.58
N ASN A 169 -0.25 -4.13 20.51
CA ASN A 169 0.94 -3.57 19.88
C ASN A 169 2.05 -4.64 19.74
N ASN A 170 1.63 -5.86 19.31
CA ASN A 170 2.51 -7.00 19.19
C ASN A 170 3.21 -6.99 17.84
N SER A 171 4.40 -6.44 17.81
CA SER A 171 5.26 -6.40 16.63
C SER A 171 6.08 -7.70 16.41
N GLY A 172 5.79 -8.77 17.15
CA GLY A 172 6.52 -10.03 17.07
C GLY A 172 8.00 -9.87 17.42
N ARG A 173 8.88 -10.21 16.47
CA ARG A 173 10.34 -10.01 16.62
C ARG A 173 10.80 -8.59 16.25
N PHE A 174 9.94 -7.79 15.70
CA PHE A 174 10.25 -6.42 15.31
C PHE A 174 10.20 -5.51 16.57
N PRO A 175 11.19 -4.66 16.82
CA PRO A 175 11.19 -3.80 18.01
C PRO A 175 10.00 -2.83 18.01
N ARG A 176 9.25 -2.79 19.12
CA ARG A 176 8.07 -1.91 19.26
C ARG A 176 8.37 -0.44 18.98
N GLY A 177 9.51 0.04 19.48
CA GLY A 177 9.94 1.42 19.24
C GLY A 177 10.18 1.71 17.76
N LEU A 178 10.71 0.74 17.01
CA LEU A 178 10.89 0.88 15.57
C LEU A 178 9.54 0.88 14.83
N SER A 179 8.59 0.05 15.25
CA SER A 179 7.21 0.07 14.73
C SER A 179 6.55 1.44 14.96
N ALA A 180 6.63 1.97 16.18
CA ALA A 180 6.10 3.29 16.51
C ALA A 180 6.80 4.41 15.70
N MET A 181 8.10 4.29 15.46
CA MET A 181 8.85 5.23 14.62
C MET A 181 8.33 5.22 13.18
N ILE A 182 8.11 4.05 12.59
CA ILE A 182 7.61 3.94 11.22
C ILE A 182 6.22 4.56 11.11
N GLN A 183 5.34 4.28 12.08
CA GLN A 183 4.03 4.93 12.13
C GLN A 183 4.13 6.45 12.26
N ALA A 184 4.99 6.97 13.14
CA ALA A 184 5.22 8.40 13.28
C ALA A 184 5.77 9.03 11.98
N LEU A 185 6.67 8.34 11.29
CA LEU A 185 7.26 8.81 10.03
C LEU A 185 6.25 8.89 8.90
N SER A 186 5.19 8.08 8.90
CA SER A 186 4.16 8.10 7.85
C SER A 186 3.44 9.44 7.69
N THR A 187 3.49 10.29 8.70
CA THR A 187 2.99 11.68 8.67
C THR A 187 4.11 12.70 8.79
N TRP A 188 5.10 12.44 9.65
CA TRP A 188 6.18 13.40 9.95
C TRP A 188 7.07 13.73 8.75
N LEU A 189 7.31 12.77 7.85
CA LEU A 189 8.06 13.00 6.61
C LEU A 189 7.37 13.99 5.66
N TYR A 190 6.11 14.28 5.90
CA TYR A 190 5.26 15.17 5.09
C TYR A 190 4.78 16.38 5.91
N ASP A 191 5.53 16.80 6.92
CA ASP A 191 5.24 17.95 7.80
C ASP A 191 3.96 17.79 8.65
N GLY A 192 3.45 16.56 8.81
CA GLY A 192 2.32 16.23 9.69
C GLY A 192 2.76 15.99 11.13
N ASP A 193 1.78 15.89 12.03
CA ASP A 193 2.01 15.56 13.44
C ASP A 193 2.49 14.10 13.58
N PRO A 194 3.71 13.84 14.09
CA PRO A 194 4.24 12.49 14.27
C PRO A 194 3.47 11.65 15.29
N LEU A 195 2.71 12.26 16.19
CA LEU A 195 1.94 11.55 17.21
C LEU A 195 0.51 11.22 16.76
N ALA A 196 0.01 11.90 15.74
CA ALA A 196 -1.34 11.68 15.24
C ALA A 196 -1.62 10.21 14.85
N PRO A 197 -0.75 9.49 14.12
CA PRO A 197 -0.99 8.08 13.78
C PRO A 197 -0.99 7.13 14.98
N LEU A 198 -0.46 7.56 16.11
CA LEU A 198 -0.42 6.78 17.34
C LEU A 198 -1.66 7.00 18.23
N ALA A 199 -2.47 8.04 17.94
CA ALA A 199 -3.65 8.43 18.72
C ALA A 199 -4.94 7.84 18.12
N TRP A 200 -5.04 6.52 18.08
CA TRP A 200 -6.12 5.76 17.41
C TRP A 200 -7.41 5.64 18.24
N GLU A 201 -7.36 5.88 19.56
CA GLU A 201 -8.50 5.64 20.46
C GLU A 201 -9.70 6.53 20.17
N GLY A 202 -9.46 7.81 19.85
CA GLY A 202 -10.50 8.76 19.48
C GLY A 202 -11.24 8.37 18.21
N PRO A 203 -10.54 8.18 17.09
CA PRO A 203 -11.11 7.64 15.85
C PRO A 203 -11.87 6.33 16.03
N LEU A 204 -11.33 5.39 16.80
CA LEU A 204 -12.01 4.12 17.09
C LEU A 204 -13.33 4.34 17.84
N ALA A 205 -13.32 5.20 18.87
CA ALA A 205 -14.52 5.49 19.66
C ALA A 205 -15.61 6.11 18.78
N ASP A 206 -15.25 7.00 17.87
CA ASP A 206 -16.19 7.61 16.92
C ASP A 206 -16.79 6.56 15.97
N ILE A 207 -15.97 5.73 15.35
CA ILE A 207 -16.44 4.66 14.45
C ILE A 207 -17.42 3.73 15.20
N LYS A 208 -17.08 3.31 16.43
CA LYS A 208 -17.98 2.48 17.25
C LYS A 208 -19.28 3.18 17.61
N ALA A 209 -19.25 4.47 17.92
CA ALA A 209 -20.46 5.25 18.23
C ALA A 209 -21.38 5.35 17.01
N ARG A 210 -20.85 5.59 15.83
CA ARG A 210 -21.61 5.64 14.57
C ARG A 210 -22.25 4.29 14.23
N LEU A 211 -21.50 3.20 14.38
CA LEU A 211 -22.02 1.84 14.20
C LEU A 211 -23.14 1.54 15.20
N ALA A 212 -22.97 1.89 16.48
CA ALA A 212 -24.00 1.72 17.52
C ALA A 212 -25.26 2.56 17.25
N ALA A 213 -25.12 3.71 16.57
CA ALA A 213 -26.24 4.52 16.10
C ALA A 213 -26.95 3.94 14.88
N GLY A 214 -26.49 2.81 14.33
CA GLY A 214 -27.06 2.16 13.15
C GLY A 214 -26.63 2.79 11.82
N GLU A 215 -25.56 3.58 11.82
CA GLU A 215 -25.01 4.16 10.60
C GLU A 215 -24.34 3.09 9.76
N LYS A 216 -24.55 3.13 8.44
CA LYS A 216 -23.90 2.26 7.45
C LYS A 216 -22.48 2.76 7.14
N VAL A 217 -21.58 2.69 8.13
CA VAL A 217 -20.26 3.32 8.09
C VAL A 217 -19.40 2.73 6.97
N PHE A 218 -19.33 1.42 6.88
CA PHE A 218 -18.47 0.73 5.91
C PHE A 218 -19.10 0.69 4.52
N GLU A 219 -20.42 0.56 4.41
CA GLU A 219 -21.13 0.63 3.13
C GLU A 219 -20.99 2.02 2.49
N ASN A 220 -21.05 3.08 3.30
CA ASN A 220 -20.78 4.44 2.83
C ASN A 220 -19.31 4.60 2.41
N ALA A 221 -18.37 4.06 3.19
CA ALA A 221 -16.96 4.07 2.82
C ALA A 221 -16.69 3.34 1.48
N ILE A 222 -17.36 2.21 1.22
CA ILE A 222 -17.28 1.53 -0.08
C ILE A 222 -17.77 2.44 -1.20
N ARG A 223 -18.93 3.11 -1.02
CA ARG A 223 -19.45 4.03 -2.03
C ARG A 223 -18.49 5.18 -2.32
N ASP A 224 -17.99 5.82 -1.27
CA ASP A 224 -17.22 7.06 -1.39
C ASP A 224 -15.80 6.82 -1.88
N HIS A 225 -15.14 5.75 -1.39
CA HIS A 225 -13.71 5.51 -1.63
C HIS A 225 -13.44 4.53 -2.77
N PHE A 226 -14.41 3.71 -3.18
CA PHE A 226 -14.23 2.75 -4.28
C PHE A 226 -15.17 3.01 -5.45
N LEU A 227 -16.50 2.98 -5.24
CA LEU A 227 -17.46 3.03 -6.34
C LEU A 227 -17.51 4.41 -7.00
N ASN A 228 -17.55 5.48 -6.20
CA ASN A 228 -17.61 6.88 -6.67
C ASN A 228 -16.21 7.50 -6.84
N ASN A 229 -15.14 6.73 -6.61
CA ASN A 229 -13.78 7.25 -6.73
C ASN A 229 -13.25 7.09 -8.16
N GLU A 230 -13.28 8.16 -8.92
CA GLU A 230 -12.74 8.23 -10.28
C GLU A 230 -11.20 8.24 -10.30
N HIS A 231 -10.54 8.52 -9.16
CA HIS A 231 -9.08 8.50 -9.05
C HIS A 231 -8.58 7.08 -8.86
N ARG A 232 -8.81 6.24 -9.86
CA ARG A 232 -8.37 4.85 -9.88
C ARG A 232 -7.66 4.49 -11.16
N ALA A 233 -6.86 3.43 -11.09
CA ALA A 233 -6.18 2.86 -12.25
C ALA A 233 -6.24 1.34 -12.22
N THR A 234 -6.64 0.75 -13.35
CA THR A 234 -6.52 -0.69 -13.60
C THR A 234 -5.20 -0.94 -14.30
N VAL A 235 -4.31 -1.68 -13.65
CA VAL A 235 -3.00 -2.06 -14.18
C VAL A 235 -3.05 -3.52 -14.60
N VAL A 236 -2.72 -3.80 -15.85
CA VAL A 236 -2.70 -5.15 -16.42
C VAL A 236 -1.28 -5.50 -16.85
N LEU A 237 -0.72 -6.53 -16.25
CA LEU A 237 0.56 -7.08 -16.65
C LEU A 237 0.33 -8.23 -17.65
N LEU A 238 0.83 -8.05 -18.87
CA LEU A 238 0.69 -9.02 -19.96
C LEU A 238 1.98 -9.83 -20.15
N PRO A 239 1.90 -11.15 -20.39
CA PRO A 239 3.08 -11.99 -20.56
C PRO A 239 3.79 -11.69 -21.89
N ASP A 240 5.10 -11.43 -21.85
CA ASP A 240 5.96 -11.34 -23.05
C ASP A 240 7.20 -12.21 -22.86
N ALA A 241 7.23 -13.34 -23.57
CA ALA A 241 8.35 -14.30 -23.51
C ALA A 241 9.67 -13.73 -24.07
N ARG A 242 9.64 -12.63 -24.85
CA ARG A 242 10.84 -12.03 -25.42
C ARG A 242 11.44 -10.94 -24.53
N LEU A 243 10.69 -10.47 -23.55
CA LEU A 243 11.08 -9.30 -22.76
C LEU A 243 12.34 -9.58 -21.89
N ALA A 244 12.48 -10.78 -21.33
CA ALA A 244 13.66 -11.18 -20.57
C ALA A 244 14.91 -11.06 -21.43
N LYS A 245 14.90 -11.71 -22.59
CA LYS A 245 16.01 -11.68 -23.55
C LYS A 245 16.35 -10.27 -24.01
N ALA A 246 15.32 -9.47 -24.34
CA ALA A 246 15.54 -8.09 -24.76
C ALA A 246 16.13 -7.20 -23.65
N ARG A 247 15.83 -7.48 -22.38
CA ARG A 247 16.44 -6.79 -21.24
C ARG A 247 17.90 -7.20 -21.05
N GLU A 248 18.19 -8.50 -21.11
CA GLU A 248 19.55 -9.04 -21.05
C GLU A 248 20.44 -8.48 -22.16
N ASP A 249 19.95 -8.50 -23.41
CA ASP A 249 20.69 -7.98 -24.58
C ASP A 249 20.97 -6.47 -24.43
N ARG A 250 20.00 -5.71 -23.92
CA ARG A 250 20.18 -4.27 -23.64
C ARG A 250 21.21 -4.03 -22.54
N GLU A 251 21.14 -4.81 -21.47
CA GLU A 251 22.10 -4.72 -20.36
C GLU A 251 23.51 -5.10 -20.82
N ALA A 252 23.65 -6.20 -21.57
CA ALA A 252 24.91 -6.62 -22.14
C ALA A 252 25.52 -5.55 -23.06
N ALA A 253 24.71 -4.94 -23.93
CA ALA A 253 25.14 -3.87 -24.81
C ALA A 253 25.59 -2.62 -24.02
N ARG A 254 24.85 -2.26 -22.96
CA ARG A 254 25.20 -1.15 -22.07
C ARG A 254 26.54 -1.40 -21.36
N LEU A 255 26.70 -2.60 -20.81
CA LEU A 255 27.95 -2.98 -20.12
C LEU A 255 29.13 -3.05 -21.07
N ALA A 256 28.95 -3.57 -22.28
CA ALA A 256 29.98 -3.58 -23.31
C ALA A 256 30.43 -2.16 -23.67
N ALA A 257 29.50 -1.23 -23.88
CA ALA A 257 29.81 0.16 -24.16
C ALA A 257 30.59 0.84 -23.02
N VAL A 258 30.23 0.58 -21.77
CA VAL A 258 30.97 1.08 -20.58
C VAL A 258 32.39 0.47 -20.56
N TYR A 259 32.52 -0.84 -20.76
CA TYR A 259 33.78 -1.52 -20.76
C TYR A 259 34.74 -1.00 -21.87
N GLU A 260 34.20 -0.76 -23.07
CA GLU A 260 35.00 -0.18 -24.18
C GLU A 260 35.42 1.26 -23.89
N ALA A 261 34.63 2.03 -23.17
CA ALA A 261 34.96 3.41 -22.80
C ALA A 261 36.00 3.52 -21.65
N CYS A 262 36.15 2.47 -20.82
CA CYS A 262 37.11 2.44 -19.74
C CYS A 262 38.54 2.23 -20.25
N SER A 263 39.49 2.97 -19.68
CA SER A 263 40.94 2.69 -19.81
C SER A 263 41.33 1.40 -19.10
N ASP A 264 42.50 0.84 -19.40
CA ASP A 264 42.98 -0.38 -18.74
C ASP A 264 43.16 -0.21 -17.24
N ALA A 265 43.58 0.98 -16.79
CA ALA A 265 43.70 1.31 -15.36
C ALA A 265 42.31 1.30 -14.65
N GLU A 266 41.29 1.90 -15.24
CA GLU A 266 39.94 1.90 -14.70
C GLU A 266 39.31 0.50 -14.67
N ARG A 267 39.59 -0.33 -15.68
CA ARG A 267 39.14 -1.74 -15.69
C ARG A 267 39.80 -2.54 -14.56
N GLN A 268 41.09 -2.29 -14.27
CA GLN A 268 41.79 -2.95 -13.18
C GLN A 268 41.25 -2.51 -11.82
N GLU A 269 40.97 -1.23 -11.64
CA GLU A 269 40.34 -0.70 -10.42
C GLU A 269 38.93 -1.29 -10.17
N LEU A 270 38.11 -1.48 -11.22
CA LEU A 270 36.82 -2.14 -11.12
C LEU A 270 36.87 -3.62 -10.73
N VAL A 271 38.01 -4.31 -11.02
CA VAL A 271 38.21 -5.71 -10.61
C VAL A 271 38.67 -5.81 -9.16
N GLU A 272 39.40 -4.80 -8.67
CA GLU A 272 39.96 -4.76 -7.30
C GLU A 272 38.95 -4.21 -6.25
N ALA A 273 37.88 -3.54 -6.67
CA ALA A 273 36.80 -2.99 -5.84
C ALA A 273 35.74 -4.04 -5.49
#